data_6f1fecd1f2e2cc4bb24ae316b53881dc
#
_entry.id   6f1fecd1f2e2cc4bb24ae316b53881dc
#
_cell.length_a   1.000
_cell.length_b   1.000
_cell.length_c   1.000
_cell.angle_alpha   90.00
_cell.angle_beta   90.00
_cell.angle_gamma   90.00
#
_symmetry.space_group_name_H-M   'P 1'
#
loop_
_entity.id
_entity.type
_entity.pdbx_description
1 polymer ?
#
loop_
_entity_poly.entity_id
_entity_poly.type
_entity_poly.pdbx_seq_one_letter_code
_entity_poly.pdbx_strand_id
1 'polypeptide(L)'
;MKSILLHTLAGLALLGSTASAQDAPPNPYLSVQHEMKLAISRGNDWLLKHQHADGYWANPELPALTALALTSLVRDPALDLKQPFPDAIQKGFEWLLKQQKEDGGIYNKGLGVYNTATAVTALVSAERDVFEPAIVRARKYLIDNQWDIDKPKENDNKNDGGIGYGSSNDHTDLSNTYLAIEALALSKKVIEDGKHGDQPDLDWDAAITFLSRCQNLEATNDQEWASDDEENKGGFIYTPGDSKAGTKELPDGRTALRSYGSISYAGLLSMIYAKLQADDPRVVAVKEWLGKNYTMDENPGMGQQGLYYYYQAMSKALAAAGIDKLPLANGGTADWRNDLASSLLSKQREDGSWVNANARWMESDPVLVTSYTIMALQQVYYSIPGKP
;
A
#
# COMPACT_ATOMS: atom_id res chain seq x y z
N MET A 1 64.51 -60.38 -2.10
CA MET A 1 64.88 -59.88 -0.82
C MET A 1 63.68 -59.13 -0.24
N LYS A 2 63.12 -59.69 0.83
CA LYS A 2 61.80 -59.27 1.37
C LYS A 2 62.08 -58.20 2.42
N SER A 3 61.27 -57.10 2.38
CA SER A 3 61.26 -56.11 3.45
C SER A 3 59.77 -56.02 3.94
N ILE A 4 59.69 -56.19 5.25
CA ILE A 4 58.44 -56.25 6.01
C ILE A 4 58.09 -54.80 6.45
N LEU A 5 56.89 -54.33 6.14
CA LEU A 5 56.38 -53.06 6.64
C LEU A 5 55.43 -53.33 7.83
N LEU A 6 55.76 -52.77 8.95
CA LEU A 6 54.96 -52.72 10.17
C LEU A 6 53.81 -51.69 9.95
N HIS A 7 52.58 -52.10 10.29
CA HIS A 7 51.45 -51.20 10.39
C HIS A 7 51.23 -50.79 11.83
N THR A 8 51.41 -49.54 12.11
CA THR A 8 50.94 -48.92 13.36
C THR A 8 49.53 -48.34 13.19
N LEU A 9 48.57 -48.90 13.87
CA LEU A 9 47.24 -48.31 14.02
C LEU A 9 47.32 -47.14 15.01
N ALA A 10 47.03 -45.94 14.48
CA ALA A 10 46.73 -44.76 15.31
C ALA A 10 45.20 -44.62 15.37
N GLY A 11 44.63 -44.87 16.54
CA GLY A 11 43.22 -44.64 16.81
C GLY A 11 42.92 -43.16 16.90
N LEU A 12 42.15 -42.62 15.95
CA LEU A 12 41.55 -41.30 16.02
C LEU A 12 40.27 -41.39 16.87
N ALA A 13 40.33 -40.84 18.10
CA ALA A 13 39.14 -40.58 18.90
C ALA A 13 38.41 -39.42 18.26
N LEU A 14 37.26 -39.68 17.62
CA LEU A 14 36.28 -38.67 17.20
C LEU A 14 35.59 -38.13 18.47
N LEU A 15 36.07 -37.00 18.97
CA LEU A 15 35.32 -36.14 19.87
C LEU A 15 34.17 -35.51 19.06
N GLY A 16 33.01 -36.12 19.14
CA GLY A 16 31.76 -35.51 18.63
C GLY A 16 31.44 -34.28 19.47
N SER A 17 31.78 -33.09 18.97
CA SER A 17 31.19 -31.84 19.45
C SER A 17 29.73 -31.84 19.09
N THR A 18 28.87 -32.17 20.05
CA THR A 18 27.46 -31.81 19.98
C THR A 18 27.39 -30.30 20.04
N ALA A 19 27.32 -29.66 18.87
CA ALA A 19 26.88 -28.29 18.81
C ALA A 19 25.44 -28.28 19.35
N SER A 20 25.28 -27.79 20.59
CA SER A 20 23.95 -27.46 21.09
C SER A 20 23.36 -26.45 20.10
N ALA A 21 22.22 -26.79 19.54
CA ALA A 21 21.41 -25.81 18.85
C ALA A 21 21.16 -24.68 19.87
N GLN A 22 21.85 -23.55 19.70
CA GLN A 22 21.51 -22.34 20.43
C GLN A 22 20.08 -22.04 20.02
N ASP A 23 19.15 -22.14 20.98
CA ASP A 23 17.77 -21.73 20.78
C ASP A 23 17.81 -20.31 20.21
N ALA A 24 17.28 -20.15 18.99
CA ALA A 24 17.11 -18.82 18.40
C ALA A 24 16.33 -17.97 19.40
N PRO A 25 16.69 -16.70 19.61
CA PRO A 25 15.98 -15.84 20.53
C PRO A 25 14.49 -15.87 20.20
N PRO A 26 13.60 -15.93 21.20
CA PRO A 26 12.18 -16.03 20.96
C PRO A 26 11.71 -14.86 20.06
N ASN A 27 10.94 -15.17 19.03
CA ASN A 27 10.39 -14.15 18.13
C ASN A 27 9.53 -13.16 18.96
N PRO A 28 9.92 -11.89 19.09
CA PRO A 28 9.20 -10.92 19.93
C PRO A 28 7.77 -10.64 19.44
N TYR A 29 7.46 -11.02 18.19
CA TYR A 29 6.14 -10.84 17.59
C TYR A 29 5.25 -12.10 17.66
N LEU A 30 5.67 -13.19 18.31
CA LEU A 30 4.93 -14.47 18.26
C LEU A 30 3.50 -14.31 18.77
N SER A 31 3.28 -13.67 19.91
CA SER A 31 1.94 -13.45 20.48
C SER A 31 1.07 -12.61 19.53
N VAL A 32 1.58 -11.46 19.12
CA VAL A 32 0.83 -10.55 18.24
C VAL A 32 0.56 -11.16 16.85
N GLN A 33 1.44 -12.04 16.36
CA GLN A 33 1.18 -12.80 15.13
C GLN A 33 -0.02 -13.74 15.26
N HIS A 34 -0.15 -14.42 16.38
CA HIS A 34 -1.31 -15.29 16.65
C HIS A 34 -2.60 -14.48 16.77
N GLU A 35 -2.56 -13.36 17.47
CA GLU A 35 -3.71 -12.46 17.61
C GLU A 35 -4.13 -11.86 16.25
N MET A 36 -3.15 -11.42 15.42
CA MET A 36 -3.43 -10.94 14.07
C MET A 36 -4.08 -12.01 13.20
N LYS A 37 -3.58 -13.27 13.22
CA LYS A 37 -4.22 -14.36 12.46
C LYS A 37 -5.67 -14.56 12.86
N LEU A 38 -5.96 -14.58 14.15
CA LEU A 38 -7.32 -14.72 14.67
C LEU A 38 -8.21 -13.55 14.24
N ALA A 39 -7.70 -12.31 14.34
CA ALA A 39 -8.45 -11.13 13.95
C ALA A 39 -8.71 -11.08 12.44
N ILE A 40 -7.72 -11.44 11.61
CA ILE A 40 -7.86 -11.58 10.16
C ILE A 40 -8.93 -12.61 9.83
N SER A 41 -8.86 -13.80 10.44
CA SER A 41 -9.85 -14.87 10.22
C SER A 41 -11.27 -14.41 10.56
N ARG A 42 -11.48 -13.79 11.73
CA ARG A 42 -12.81 -13.26 12.12
C ARG A 42 -13.32 -12.18 11.17
N GLY A 43 -12.43 -11.30 10.71
CA GLY A 43 -12.78 -10.26 9.73
C GLY A 43 -13.15 -10.86 8.36
N ASN A 44 -12.38 -11.84 7.90
CA ASN A 44 -12.67 -12.56 6.65
C ASN A 44 -13.98 -13.35 6.73
N ASP A 45 -14.25 -14.01 7.87
CA ASP A 45 -15.55 -14.68 8.11
C ASP A 45 -16.72 -13.68 8.07
N TRP A 46 -16.50 -12.48 8.62
CA TRP A 46 -17.50 -11.41 8.53
C TRP A 46 -17.71 -10.97 7.08
N LEU A 47 -16.66 -10.73 6.30
CA LEU A 47 -16.77 -10.38 4.88
C LEU A 47 -17.51 -11.45 4.09
N LEU A 48 -17.15 -12.74 4.27
CA LEU A 48 -17.81 -13.84 3.57
C LEU A 48 -19.32 -13.91 3.86
N LYS A 49 -19.74 -13.62 5.10
CA LYS A 49 -21.17 -13.57 5.48
C LYS A 49 -21.91 -12.37 4.88
N HIS A 50 -21.21 -11.33 4.47
CA HIS A 50 -21.79 -10.08 3.93
C HIS A 50 -21.65 -9.96 2.41
N GLN A 51 -21.25 -11.04 1.73
CA GLN A 51 -21.24 -11.07 0.27
C GLN A 51 -22.68 -11.13 -0.27
N HIS A 52 -22.98 -10.28 -1.25
CA HIS A 52 -24.25 -10.35 -1.96
C HIS A 52 -24.37 -11.63 -2.79
N ALA A 53 -25.60 -12.09 -3.01
CA ALA A 53 -25.88 -13.28 -3.81
C ALA A 53 -25.29 -13.22 -5.23
N ASP A 54 -25.09 -12.07 -5.81
CA ASP A 54 -24.47 -11.86 -7.14
C ASP A 54 -22.93 -11.87 -7.09
N GLY A 55 -22.30 -11.90 -5.91
CA GLY A 55 -20.86 -12.01 -5.75
C GLY A 55 -20.13 -10.72 -5.33
N TYR A 56 -20.78 -9.58 -5.28
CA TYR A 56 -20.18 -8.32 -4.85
C TYR A 56 -20.33 -8.07 -3.33
N TRP A 57 -19.62 -7.05 -2.83
CA TRP A 57 -19.75 -6.50 -1.48
C TRP A 57 -20.21 -5.06 -1.52
N ALA A 58 -21.05 -4.69 -0.54
CA ALA A 58 -21.58 -3.35 -0.31
C ALA A 58 -22.26 -2.74 -1.57
N ASN A 59 -21.63 -1.77 -2.21
CA ASN A 59 -22.23 -1.03 -3.33
C ASN A 59 -21.75 -1.53 -4.70
N PRO A 60 -22.61 -2.13 -5.56
CA PRO A 60 -22.21 -2.61 -6.88
C PRO A 60 -21.80 -1.49 -7.84
N GLU A 61 -22.15 -0.23 -7.56
CA GLU A 61 -21.72 0.91 -8.37
C GLU A 61 -20.25 1.27 -8.14
N LEU A 62 -19.64 0.73 -7.06
CA LEU A 62 -18.26 0.95 -6.66
C LEU A 62 -17.49 -0.38 -6.57
N PRO A 63 -17.05 -0.95 -7.71
CA PRO A 63 -16.33 -2.23 -7.76
C PRO A 63 -15.12 -2.33 -6.85
N ALA A 64 -14.51 -1.20 -6.48
CA ALA A 64 -13.41 -1.13 -5.54
C ALA A 64 -13.72 -1.80 -4.18
N LEU A 65 -14.97 -1.71 -3.68
CA LEU A 65 -15.34 -2.35 -2.41
C LEU A 65 -15.27 -3.87 -2.51
N THR A 66 -15.72 -4.44 -3.63
CA THR A 66 -15.55 -5.87 -3.93
C THR A 66 -14.07 -6.24 -4.09
N ALA A 67 -13.29 -5.42 -4.78
CA ALA A 67 -11.86 -5.67 -4.98
C ALA A 67 -11.08 -5.63 -3.65
N LEU A 68 -11.40 -4.71 -2.75
CA LEU A 68 -10.78 -4.64 -1.41
C LEU A 68 -11.12 -5.88 -0.57
N ALA A 69 -12.38 -6.31 -0.57
CA ALA A 69 -12.79 -7.54 0.12
C ALA A 69 -12.06 -8.77 -0.46
N LEU A 70 -11.98 -8.89 -1.78
CA LEU A 70 -11.26 -9.96 -2.45
C LEU A 70 -9.77 -9.94 -2.12
N THR A 71 -9.13 -8.76 -2.12
CA THR A 71 -7.72 -8.62 -1.73
C THR A 71 -7.48 -9.13 -0.31
N SER A 72 -8.37 -8.77 0.63
CA SER A 72 -8.30 -9.23 2.02
C SER A 72 -8.41 -10.75 2.12
N LEU A 73 -9.35 -11.35 1.37
CA LEU A 73 -9.61 -12.79 1.38
C LEU A 73 -8.46 -13.59 0.76
N VAL A 74 -7.94 -13.20 -0.41
CA VAL A 74 -6.86 -13.95 -1.09
C VAL A 74 -5.50 -13.79 -0.42
N ARG A 75 -5.31 -12.75 0.38
CA ARG A 75 -4.09 -12.55 1.17
C ARG A 75 -4.18 -13.15 2.58
N ASP A 76 -5.23 -13.91 2.89
CA ASP A 76 -5.33 -14.61 4.17
C ASP A 76 -4.13 -15.57 4.34
N PRO A 77 -3.38 -15.48 5.45
CA PRO A 77 -2.27 -16.40 5.71
C PRO A 77 -2.67 -17.90 5.78
N ALA A 78 -3.95 -18.20 5.93
CA ALA A 78 -4.47 -19.54 5.96
C ALA A 78 -4.93 -20.06 4.58
N LEU A 79 -5.05 -19.18 3.57
CA LEU A 79 -5.48 -19.58 2.23
C LEU A 79 -4.32 -20.11 1.40
N ASP A 80 -4.43 -21.33 0.89
CA ASP A 80 -3.49 -21.87 -0.08
C ASP A 80 -3.90 -21.45 -1.51
N LEU A 81 -3.19 -20.49 -2.07
CA LEU A 81 -3.44 -19.99 -3.43
C LEU A 81 -3.22 -21.06 -4.54
N LYS A 82 -2.57 -22.18 -4.25
CA LYS A 82 -2.40 -23.29 -5.23
C LYS A 82 -3.67 -24.12 -5.40
N GLN A 83 -4.59 -24.03 -4.44
CA GLN A 83 -5.88 -24.74 -4.51
C GLN A 83 -6.92 -23.89 -5.27
N PRO A 84 -8.00 -24.51 -5.81
CA PRO A 84 -9.16 -23.77 -6.30
C PRO A 84 -9.70 -22.81 -5.23
N PHE A 85 -10.15 -21.64 -5.66
CA PHE A 85 -10.77 -20.71 -4.70
C PHE A 85 -12.07 -21.28 -4.12
N PRO A 86 -12.38 -20.99 -2.85
CA PRO A 86 -13.72 -21.14 -2.31
C PRO A 86 -14.75 -20.41 -3.19
N ASP A 87 -15.97 -20.98 -3.29
CA ASP A 87 -17.03 -20.49 -4.18
C ASP A 87 -17.30 -18.98 -4.04
N ALA A 88 -17.27 -18.47 -2.82
CA ALA A 88 -17.50 -17.04 -2.57
C ALA A 88 -16.41 -16.15 -3.22
N ILE A 89 -15.16 -16.53 -3.10
CA ILE A 89 -14.03 -15.81 -3.70
C ILE A 89 -14.11 -15.89 -5.23
N GLN A 90 -14.33 -17.10 -5.77
CA GLN A 90 -14.48 -17.32 -7.20
C GLN A 90 -15.60 -16.44 -7.78
N LYS A 91 -16.77 -16.43 -7.16
CA LYS A 91 -17.93 -15.65 -7.55
C LYS A 91 -17.66 -14.12 -7.49
N GLY A 92 -16.90 -13.68 -6.50
CA GLY A 92 -16.47 -12.30 -6.38
C GLY A 92 -15.59 -11.85 -7.54
N PHE A 93 -14.58 -12.66 -7.93
CA PHE A 93 -13.75 -12.36 -9.10
C PHE A 93 -14.54 -12.41 -10.40
N GLU A 94 -15.43 -13.37 -10.58
CA GLU A 94 -16.31 -13.43 -11.75
C GLU A 94 -17.20 -12.19 -11.88
N TRP A 95 -17.72 -11.69 -10.76
CA TRP A 95 -18.47 -10.44 -10.74
C TRP A 95 -17.57 -9.25 -11.07
N LEU A 96 -16.39 -9.16 -10.48
CA LEU A 96 -15.45 -8.06 -10.68
C LEU A 96 -15.00 -7.96 -12.14
N LEU A 97 -14.68 -9.08 -12.79
CA LEU A 97 -14.28 -9.13 -14.19
C LEU A 97 -15.39 -8.68 -15.15
N LYS A 98 -16.66 -8.91 -14.81
CA LYS A 98 -17.81 -8.41 -15.60
C LYS A 98 -17.92 -6.88 -15.60
N GLN A 99 -17.25 -6.19 -14.69
CA GLN A 99 -17.23 -4.72 -14.65
C GLN A 99 -16.18 -4.13 -15.61
N GLN A 100 -15.31 -4.95 -16.23
CA GLN A 100 -14.32 -4.44 -17.17
C GLN A 100 -14.98 -3.91 -18.43
N LYS A 101 -14.66 -2.67 -18.81
CA LYS A 101 -15.17 -1.96 -19.98
C LYS A 101 -14.30 -2.19 -21.22
N GLU A 102 -14.77 -1.70 -22.36
CA GLU A 102 -14.02 -1.78 -23.64
C GLU A 102 -12.70 -1.00 -23.60
N ASP A 103 -12.64 0.11 -22.84
CA ASP A 103 -11.43 0.90 -22.60
C ASP A 103 -10.41 0.21 -21.69
N GLY A 104 -10.75 -0.96 -21.14
CA GLY A 104 -9.91 -1.75 -20.23
C GLY A 104 -10.12 -1.44 -18.75
N GLY A 105 -10.77 -0.34 -18.41
CA GLY A 105 -11.05 0.03 -17.00
C GLY A 105 -12.04 -0.92 -16.35
N ILE A 106 -11.91 -1.11 -15.04
CA ILE A 106 -12.84 -1.92 -14.23
C ILE A 106 -13.61 -0.97 -13.32
N TYR A 107 -14.74 -0.49 -13.76
CA TYR A 107 -15.55 0.49 -13.04
C TYR A 107 -17.03 0.40 -13.47
N ASN A 108 -17.94 1.09 -12.76
CA ASN A 108 -19.34 1.15 -13.12
C ASN A 108 -19.78 2.57 -13.46
N LYS A 109 -20.08 3.44 -12.48
CA LYS A 109 -20.62 4.78 -12.75
C LYS A 109 -19.58 5.91 -12.73
N GLY A 110 -18.48 5.73 -12.07
CA GLY A 110 -17.46 6.77 -11.91
C GLY A 110 -16.26 6.25 -11.14
N LEU A 111 -15.37 7.15 -10.76
CA LEU A 111 -14.14 6.82 -10.05
C LEU A 111 -13.32 5.72 -10.78
N GLY A 112 -13.21 5.86 -12.12
CA GLY A 112 -12.67 4.83 -12.99
C GLY A 112 -11.27 4.37 -12.57
N VAL A 113 -10.37 5.32 -12.28
CA VAL A 113 -9.00 5.01 -11.83
C VAL A 113 -8.99 4.35 -10.46
N TYR A 114 -9.72 4.88 -9.47
CA TYR A 114 -9.82 4.29 -8.13
C TYR A 114 -10.28 2.82 -8.18
N ASN A 115 -11.37 2.58 -8.90
CA ASN A 115 -11.94 1.24 -9.05
C ASN A 115 -10.98 0.30 -9.79
N THR A 116 -10.39 0.76 -10.89
CA THR A 116 -9.50 -0.06 -11.73
C THR A 116 -8.20 -0.40 -11.00
N ALA A 117 -7.55 0.58 -10.36
CA ALA A 117 -6.31 0.35 -9.61
C ALA A 117 -6.51 -0.65 -8.46
N THR A 118 -7.61 -0.49 -7.71
CA THR A 118 -7.97 -1.42 -6.64
C THR A 118 -8.28 -2.82 -7.19
N ALA A 119 -8.99 -2.92 -8.32
CA ALA A 119 -9.27 -4.19 -8.99
C ALA A 119 -7.99 -4.88 -9.48
N VAL A 120 -7.05 -4.14 -10.09
CA VAL A 120 -5.74 -4.70 -10.49
C VAL A 120 -5.00 -5.27 -9.29
N THR A 121 -4.98 -4.58 -8.16
CA THR A 121 -4.37 -5.07 -6.92
C THR A 121 -4.99 -6.40 -6.47
N ALA A 122 -6.32 -6.54 -6.55
CA ALA A 122 -7.02 -7.79 -6.21
C ALA A 122 -6.66 -8.93 -7.19
N LEU A 123 -6.70 -8.65 -8.49
CA LEU A 123 -6.39 -9.63 -9.54
C LEU A 123 -4.95 -10.13 -9.45
N VAL A 124 -3.98 -9.24 -9.21
CA VAL A 124 -2.57 -9.60 -9.02
C VAL A 124 -2.36 -10.41 -7.74
N SER A 125 -3.05 -10.05 -6.65
CA SER A 125 -2.95 -10.76 -5.37
C SER A 125 -3.53 -12.18 -5.43
N ALA A 126 -4.39 -12.46 -6.39
CA ALA A 126 -4.99 -13.77 -6.63
C ALA A 126 -4.01 -14.80 -7.23
N GLU A 127 -2.91 -14.36 -7.83
CA GLU A 127 -1.87 -15.20 -8.47
C GLU A 127 -2.45 -16.23 -9.47
N ARG A 128 -3.35 -15.78 -10.36
CA ARG A 128 -4.00 -16.61 -11.38
C ARG A 128 -3.70 -16.09 -12.78
N ASP A 129 -3.06 -16.89 -13.61
CA ASP A 129 -2.73 -16.56 -15.02
C ASP A 129 -3.99 -16.22 -15.83
N VAL A 130 -5.14 -16.81 -15.50
CA VAL A 130 -6.41 -16.53 -16.17
C VAL A 130 -6.82 -15.06 -16.05
N PHE A 131 -6.28 -14.31 -15.09
CA PHE A 131 -6.55 -12.88 -14.90
C PHE A 131 -5.60 -11.96 -15.69
N GLU A 132 -4.47 -12.48 -16.21
CA GLU A 132 -3.48 -11.68 -16.92
C GLU A 132 -4.07 -10.83 -18.07
N PRO A 133 -4.96 -11.34 -18.94
CA PRO A 133 -5.52 -10.51 -20.01
C PRO A 133 -6.35 -9.32 -19.50
N ALA A 134 -7.03 -9.49 -18.36
CA ALA A 134 -7.78 -8.39 -17.74
C ALA A 134 -6.84 -7.37 -17.08
N ILE A 135 -5.78 -7.84 -16.42
CA ILE A 135 -4.75 -7.00 -15.80
C ILE A 135 -4.06 -6.14 -16.88
N VAL A 136 -3.67 -6.73 -18.01
CA VAL A 136 -2.99 -6.02 -19.12
C VAL A 136 -3.87 -4.88 -19.65
N ARG A 137 -5.16 -5.12 -19.89
CA ARG A 137 -6.08 -4.07 -20.34
C ARG A 137 -6.28 -2.97 -19.28
N ALA A 138 -6.40 -3.37 -18.01
CA ALA A 138 -6.58 -2.44 -16.91
C ALA A 138 -5.32 -1.57 -16.67
N ARG A 139 -4.12 -2.14 -16.84
CA ARG A 139 -2.87 -1.38 -16.83
C ARG A 139 -2.86 -0.29 -17.87
N LYS A 140 -3.23 -0.64 -19.13
CA LYS A 140 -3.30 0.35 -20.21
C LYS A 140 -4.27 1.48 -19.86
N TYR A 141 -5.45 1.16 -19.32
CA TYR A 141 -6.40 2.16 -18.87
C TYR A 141 -5.78 3.12 -17.84
N LEU A 142 -5.05 2.61 -16.84
CA LEU A 142 -4.41 3.45 -15.82
C LEU A 142 -3.35 4.37 -16.43
N ILE A 143 -2.54 3.87 -17.36
CA ILE A 143 -1.50 4.62 -18.05
C ILE A 143 -2.12 5.72 -18.94
N ASP A 144 -3.17 5.40 -19.69
CA ASP A 144 -3.88 6.35 -20.55
C ASP A 144 -4.56 7.50 -19.75
N ASN A 145 -4.70 7.35 -18.42
CA ASN A 145 -5.22 8.38 -17.53
C ASN A 145 -4.12 9.24 -16.86
N GLN A 146 -2.85 9.04 -17.18
CA GLN A 146 -1.80 9.96 -16.77
C GLN A 146 -1.93 11.27 -17.54
N TRP A 147 -1.94 12.39 -16.83
CA TRP A 147 -2.12 13.70 -17.43
C TRP A 147 -0.82 14.21 -18.07
N ASP A 148 -0.96 14.77 -19.25
CA ASP A 148 0.06 15.44 -20.04
C ASP A 148 -0.68 16.58 -20.78
N ILE A 149 -0.71 17.75 -20.16
CA ILE A 149 -1.50 18.92 -20.57
C ILE A 149 -0.57 19.91 -21.29
N ASP A 150 -1.19 20.77 -22.12
CA ASP A 150 -0.52 21.83 -22.85
C ASP A 150 0.46 21.29 -23.89
N LYS A 151 1.75 21.13 -23.58
CA LYS A 151 2.73 20.61 -24.54
C LYS A 151 3.09 19.17 -24.25
N PRO A 152 2.81 18.25 -25.18
CA PRO A 152 3.09 16.85 -25.00
C PRO A 152 4.55 16.55 -24.58
N LYS A 153 4.70 15.76 -23.51
CA LYS A 153 5.98 15.35 -22.89
C LYS A 153 6.80 16.49 -22.25
N GLU A 154 6.17 17.64 -22.02
CA GLU A 154 6.72 18.70 -21.18
C GLU A 154 5.93 18.72 -19.86
N ASN A 155 6.60 18.93 -18.74
CA ASN A 155 5.93 19.07 -17.42
C ASN A 155 5.60 20.56 -17.18
N ASP A 156 4.91 21.19 -18.15
CA ASP A 156 4.64 22.63 -18.14
C ASP A 156 3.30 23.02 -17.48
N ASN A 157 2.49 22.03 -17.10
CA ASN A 157 1.30 22.20 -16.25
C ASN A 157 1.53 21.54 -14.88
N LYS A 158 1.04 22.18 -13.81
CA LYS A 158 1.20 21.65 -12.44
C LYS A 158 0.62 20.24 -12.22
N ASN A 159 -0.32 19.81 -13.04
CA ASN A 159 -0.99 18.53 -12.98
C ASN A 159 -0.31 17.42 -13.81
N ASP A 160 0.67 17.76 -14.66
CA ASP A 160 1.34 16.80 -15.53
C ASP A 160 2.04 15.70 -14.73
N GLY A 161 1.93 14.48 -15.23
CA GLY A 161 2.43 13.28 -14.59
C GLY A 161 1.51 12.70 -13.54
N GLY A 162 0.52 13.46 -13.06
CA GLY A 162 -0.47 13.00 -12.10
C GLY A 162 -1.60 12.21 -12.75
N ILE A 163 -2.38 11.53 -11.93
CA ILE A 163 -3.57 10.76 -12.34
C ILE A 163 -4.73 11.19 -11.44
N GLY A 164 -5.89 11.46 -12.04
CA GLY A 164 -7.11 11.79 -11.32
C GLY A 164 -8.08 10.62 -11.24
N TYR A 165 -9.35 10.91 -10.98
CA TYR A 165 -10.40 9.87 -10.87
C TYR A 165 -10.78 9.21 -12.21
N GLY A 166 -10.33 9.76 -13.34
CA GLY A 166 -10.74 9.33 -14.67
C GLY A 166 -12.15 9.83 -15.04
N SER A 167 -12.42 9.93 -16.31
CA SER A 167 -13.72 10.14 -16.99
C SER A 167 -14.56 11.39 -16.66
N SER A 168 -14.33 12.17 -15.60
CA SER A 168 -15.20 13.33 -15.31
C SER A 168 -14.65 14.36 -14.32
N ASN A 169 -13.43 14.24 -13.84
CA ASN A 169 -12.85 15.18 -12.89
C ASN A 169 -11.70 15.95 -13.52
N ASP A 170 -11.74 17.26 -13.40
CA ASP A 170 -10.80 18.18 -14.01
C ASP A 170 -9.52 18.40 -13.19
N HIS A 171 -9.10 17.42 -12.39
CA HIS A 171 -7.88 17.52 -11.61
C HIS A 171 -7.23 16.17 -11.37
N THR A 172 -5.91 16.20 -11.21
CA THR A 172 -5.13 15.08 -10.71
C THR A 172 -5.01 15.16 -9.18
N ASP A 173 -4.81 14.03 -8.53
CA ASP A 173 -4.59 13.99 -7.10
C ASP A 173 -3.66 12.86 -6.69
N LEU A 174 -3.02 13.04 -5.54
CA LEU A 174 -2.03 12.08 -5.07
C LEU A 174 -2.64 10.74 -4.63
N SER A 175 -3.93 10.71 -4.22
CA SER A 175 -4.58 9.44 -3.84
C SER A 175 -4.78 8.52 -5.04
N ASN A 176 -5.30 9.05 -6.16
CA ASN A 176 -5.47 8.26 -7.39
C ASN A 176 -4.12 7.95 -8.05
N THR A 177 -3.19 8.92 -8.07
CA THR A 177 -1.83 8.70 -8.58
C THR A 177 -1.12 7.58 -7.82
N TYR A 178 -1.18 7.59 -6.49
CA TYR A 178 -0.62 6.55 -5.63
C TYR A 178 -1.20 5.17 -5.94
N LEU A 179 -2.54 5.06 -6.02
CA LEU A 179 -3.19 3.77 -6.29
C LEU A 179 -2.85 3.22 -7.67
N ALA A 180 -2.79 4.09 -8.68
CA ALA A 180 -2.38 3.71 -10.03
C ALA A 180 -0.91 3.26 -10.06
N ILE A 181 0.01 4.00 -9.45
CA ILE A 181 1.43 3.64 -9.32
C ILE A 181 1.57 2.28 -8.62
N GLU A 182 0.88 2.07 -7.49
CA GLU A 182 0.89 0.78 -6.79
C GLU A 182 0.41 -0.37 -7.69
N ALA A 183 -0.73 -0.20 -8.34
CA ALA A 183 -1.29 -1.22 -9.23
C ALA A 183 -0.35 -1.55 -10.40
N LEU A 184 0.26 -0.53 -11.01
CA LEU A 184 1.22 -0.70 -12.11
C LEU A 184 2.51 -1.38 -11.64
N ALA A 185 3.03 -1.01 -10.47
CA ALA A 185 4.23 -1.63 -9.89
C ALA A 185 3.98 -3.11 -9.54
N LEU A 186 2.88 -3.42 -8.85
CA LEU A 186 2.55 -4.79 -8.44
C LEU A 186 2.26 -5.71 -9.64
N SER A 187 1.64 -5.19 -10.70
CA SER A 187 1.31 -5.95 -11.90
C SER A 187 2.44 -6.01 -12.93
N LYS A 188 3.60 -5.40 -12.66
CA LYS A 188 4.71 -5.34 -13.62
C LYS A 188 5.19 -6.73 -14.06
N LYS A 189 5.24 -7.68 -13.14
CA LYS A 189 5.60 -9.08 -13.42
C LYS A 189 4.75 -9.74 -14.52
N VAL A 190 3.48 -9.30 -14.70
CA VAL A 190 2.55 -9.85 -15.70
C VAL A 190 2.99 -9.50 -17.14
N ILE A 191 3.71 -8.39 -17.29
CA ILE A 191 4.15 -7.91 -18.61
C ILE A 191 5.64 -8.16 -18.91
N GLU A 192 6.44 -8.50 -17.90
CA GLU A 192 7.90 -8.64 -18.04
C GLU A 192 8.32 -9.92 -18.78
N ASP A 193 7.48 -10.95 -18.83
CA ASP A 193 7.80 -12.22 -19.50
C ASP A 193 7.60 -12.20 -21.03
N GLY A 194 7.13 -11.09 -21.57
CA GLY A 194 6.92 -10.88 -23.01
C GLY A 194 5.73 -11.62 -23.62
N LYS A 195 4.95 -12.40 -22.85
CA LYS A 195 3.78 -13.12 -23.35
C LYS A 195 2.71 -12.22 -23.95
N HIS A 196 2.66 -10.97 -23.51
CA HIS A 196 1.66 -9.99 -23.89
C HIS A 196 2.18 -8.96 -24.92
N GLY A 197 3.36 -9.18 -25.50
CA GLY A 197 4.03 -8.23 -26.41
C GLY A 197 4.53 -6.99 -25.68
N ASP A 198 4.95 -5.98 -26.47
CA ASP A 198 5.38 -4.69 -25.90
C ASP A 198 4.18 -3.98 -25.27
N GLN A 199 4.25 -3.72 -24.00
CA GLN A 199 3.21 -3.00 -23.25
C GLN A 199 3.70 -1.60 -22.90
N PRO A 200 2.82 -0.58 -22.94
CA PRO A 200 3.17 0.76 -22.44
C PRO A 200 3.48 0.72 -20.94
N ASP A 201 4.29 1.68 -20.50
CA ASP A 201 4.52 1.94 -19.08
C ASP A 201 4.22 3.42 -18.78
N LEU A 202 4.12 3.74 -17.50
CA LEU A 202 3.90 5.10 -17.02
C LEU A 202 5.11 5.98 -17.42
N ASP A 203 4.86 7.24 -17.71
CA ASP A 203 5.93 8.24 -17.69
C ASP A 203 6.34 8.50 -16.23
N TRP A 204 7.38 7.76 -15.81
CA TRP A 204 7.85 7.79 -14.43
C TRP A 204 8.50 9.11 -14.07
N ASP A 205 9.16 9.79 -14.99
CA ASP A 205 9.80 11.09 -14.74
C ASP A 205 8.73 12.17 -14.52
N ALA A 206 7.67 12.17 -15.32
CA ALA A 206 6.51 13.02 -15.13
C ALA A 206 5.79 12.71 -13.79
N ALA A 207 5.61 11.43 -13.46
CA ALA A 207 5.01 11.03 -12.19
C ALA A 207 5.85 11.52 -10.99
N ILE A 208 7.17 11.39 -11.04
CA ILE A 208 8.07 11.89 -10.00
C ILE A 208 7.97 13.43 -9.87
N THR A 209 7.85 14.14 -10.98
CA THR A 209 7.65 15.59 -10.98
C THR A 209 6.34 15.95 -10.28
N PHE A 210 5.23 15.28 -10.61
CA PHE A 210 3.96 15.47 -9.92
C PHE A 210 4.04 15.18 -8.42
N LEU A 211 4.68 14.07 -8.03
CA LEU A 211 4.90 13.73 -6.62
C LEU A 211 5.70 14.83 -5.90
N SER A 212 6.73 15.36 -6.54
CA SER A 212 7.54 16.46 -5.98
C SER A 212 6.69 17.72 -5.78
N ARG A 213 5.78 18.03 -6.71
CA ARG A 213 4.84 19.16 -6.63
C ARG A 213 3.79 18.99 -5.53
N CYS A 214 3.52 17.76 -5.09
CA CYS A 214 2.66 17.49 -3.94
C CYS A 214 3.41 17.48 -2.59
N GLN A 215 4.74 17.64 -2.56
CA GLN A 215 5.53 17.63 -1.35
C GLN A 215 5.88 19.05 -0.88
N ASN A 216 5.72 19.33 0.41
CA ASN A 216 6.25 20.55 1.03
C ASN A 216 7.77 20.42 1.22
N LEU A 217 8.52 20.70 0.16
CA LEU A 217 9.99 20.70 0.14
C LEU A 217 10.48 21.66 -0.93
N GLU A 218 10.83 22.89 -0.55
CA GLU A 218 11.23 23.97 -1.48
C GLU A 218 12.39 23.56 -2.39
N ALA A 219 13.29 22.69 -1.93
CA ALA A 219 14.44 22.26 -2.70
C ALA A 219 14.11 21.43 -3.96
N THR A 220 12.93 20.82 -4.04
CA THR A 220 12.54 19.89 -5.12
C THR A 220 11.16 20.17 -5.71
N ASN A 221 10.37 21.05 -5.09
CA ASN A 221 9.07 21.47 -5.58
C ASN A 221 9.21 22.80 -6.30
N ASP A 222 8.91 22.84 -7.58
CA ASP A 222 9.03 24.00 -8.46
C ASP A 222 7.87 25.01 -8.33
N GLN A 223 6.94 24.78 -7.38
CA GLN A 223 5.72 25.56 -7.24
C GLN A 223 5.79 26.58 -6.10
N GLU A 224 5.11 27.71 -6.26
CA GLU A 224 5.13 28.83 -5.32
C GLU A 224 4.55 28.51 -3.93
N TRP A 225 3.68 27.49 -3.82
CA TRP A 225 3.10 27.09 -2.53
C TRP A 225 4.00 26.16 -1.71
N ALA A 226 5.11 25.69 -2.28
CA ALA A 226 6.05 24.87 -1.52
C ALA A 226 6.50 25.60 -0.26
N SER A 227 6.59 24.91 0.84
CA SER A 227 6.96 25.49 2.11
C SER A 227 7.86 24.56 2.91
N ASP A 228 8.96 25.11 3.39
CA ASP A 228 9.87 24.47 4.34
C ASP A 228 9.55 24.84 5.80
N ASP A 229 8.31 25.34 6.09
CA ASP A 229 7.92 25.60 7.47
C ASP A 229 7.97 24.32 8.32
N GLU A 230 8.30 24.50 9.61
CA GLU A 230 8.64 23.39 10.50
C GLU A 230 7.54 22.32 10.64
N GLU A 231 6.26 22.69 10.51
CA GLU A 231 5.14 21.74 10.67
C GLU A 231 4.90 20.92 9.41
N ASN A 232 5.16 21.50 8.22
CA ASN A 232 4.76 20.91 6.95
C ASN A 232 5.93 20.32 6.14
N LYS A 233 7.16 20.76 6.40
CA LYS A 233 8.36 20.36 5.63
C LYS A 233 8.50 18.86 5.51
N GLY A 234 8.59 18.37 4.28
CA GLY A 234 8.75 16.96 3.92
C GLY A 234 7.44 16.20 3.77
N GLY A 235 6.34 16.66 4.38
CA GLY A 235 5.03 16.04 4.24
C GLY A 235 4.35 16.37 2.92
N PHE A 236 3.25 15.70 2.62
CA PHE A 236 2.53 15.81 1.36
C PHE A 236 1.16 16.46 1.51
N ILE A 237 0.70 17.07 0.40
CA ILE A 237 -0.63 17.62 0.19
C ILE A 237 -1.41 16.80 -0.84
N TYR A 238 -2.71 17.05 -0.97
CA TYR A 238 -3.61 16.25 -1.79
C TYR A 238 -3.37 16.38 -3.30
N THR A 239 -3.20 17.61 -3.78
CA THR A 239 -2.92 17.93 -5.18
C THR A 239 -2.10 19.21 -5.26
N PRO A 240 -1.35 19.47 -6.33
CA PRO A 240 -0.60 20.69 -6.48
C PRO A 240 -1.46 21.94 -6.29
N GLY A 241 -1.24 22.67 -5.19
CA GLY A 241 -1.97 23.89 -4.83
C GLY A 241 -3.20 23.70 -3.93
N ASP A 242 -3.54 22.47 -3.48
CA ASP A 242 -4.63 22.24 -2.51
C ASP A 242 -4.31 21.14 -1.52
N SER A 243 -4.71 21.34 -0.27
CA SER A 243 -4.61 20.36 0.80
C SER A 243 -5.95 20.13 1.50
N LYS A 244 -6.29 18.86 1.72
CA LYS A 244 -7.48 18.49 2.51
C LYS A 244 -7.33 18.81 4.00
N ALA A 245 -6.10 19.05 4.48
CA ALA A 245 -5.82 19.50 5.83
C ALA A 245 -5.90 21.05 5.98
N GLY A 246 -6.21 21.77 4.89
CA GLY A 246 -6.34 23.22 4.87
C GLY A 246 -4.99 23.93 4.78
N THR A 247 -4.97 25.17 5.27
CA THR A 247 -3.87 26.10 5.16
C THR A 247 -3.37 26.62 6.51
N LYS A 248 -2.20 27.26 6.51
CA LYS A 248 -1.60 27.93 7.65
C LYS A 248 -0.95 29.23 7.18
N GLU A 249 -1.29 30.34 7.83
CA GLU A 249 -0.60 31.60 7.64
C GLU A 249 0.79 31.56 8.28
N LEU A 250 1.81 31.95 7.52
CA LEU A 250 3.19 32.00 7.98
C LEU A 250 3.55 33.40 8.48
N PRO A 251 4.56 33.56 9.36
CA PRO A 251 4.99 34.86 9.88
C PRO A 251 5.44 35.86 8.81
N ASP A 252 5.87 35.40 7.65
CA ASP A 252 6.28 36.21 6.49
C ASP A 252 5.11 36.64 5.58
N GLY A 253 3.85 36.28 5.96
CA GLY A 253 2.63 36.57 5.21
C GLY A 253 2.31 35.60 4.09
N ARG A 254 3.12 34.58 3.84
CA ARG A 254 2.78 33.48 2.91
C ARG A 254 1.77 32.53 3.54
N THR A 255 1.04 31.82 2.71
CA THR A 255 0.11 30.76 3.12
C THR A 255 0.71 29.40 2.78
N ALA A 256 1.02 28.59 3.78
CA ALA A 256 1.44 27.20 3.59
C ALA A 256 0.24 26.27 3.44
N LEU A 257 0.36 25.27 2.58
CA LEU A 257 -0.58 24.15 2.47
C LEU A 257 -0.20 23.08 3.50
N ARG A 258 -1.16 22.67 4.35
CA ARG A 258 -0.88 21.74 5.44
C ARG A 258 -0.64 20.32 4.92
N SER A 259 0.47 19.73 5.33
CA SER A 259 0.75 18.31 5.16
C SER A 259 -0.13 17.44 6.06
N TYR A 260 -0.46 16.21 5.63
CA TYR A 260 -1.23 15.29 6.48
C TYR A 260 -0.82 13.83 6.31
N GLY A 261 -1.14 13.00 7.32
CA GLY A 261 -0.56 11.68 7.53
C GLY A 261 -0.80 10.69 6.39
N SER A 262 -2.05 10.41 6.05
CA SER A 262 -2.36 9.37 5.06
C SER A 262 -1.75 9.65 3.69
N ILE A 263 -1.76 10.92 3.25
CA ILE A 263 -1.20 11.28 1.95
C ILE A 263 0.34 11.31 1.97
N SER A 264 0.95 11.59 3.11
CA SER A 264 2.40 11.54 3.27
C SER A 264 2.93 10.10 3.22
N TYR A 265 2.22 9.12 3.78
CA TYR A 265 2.54 7.71 3.58
C TYR A 265 2.32 7.26 2.12
N ALA A 266 1.25 7.73 1.48
CA ALA A 266 1.00 7.46 0.06
C ALA A 266 2.12 8.04 -0.84
N GLY A 267 2.59 9.26 -0.54
CA GLY A 267 3.73 9.89 -1.22
C GLY A 267 5.02 9.09 -1.06
N LEU A 268 5.37 8.70 0.17
CA LEU A 268 6.54 7.83 0.43
C LEU A 268 6.46 6.54 -0.39
N LEU A 269 5.32 5.85 -0.36
CA LEU A 269 5.13 4.59 -1.07
C LEU A 269 5.24 4.78 -2.59
N SER A 270 4.67 5.86 -3.13
CA SER A 270 4.79 6.21 -4.55
C SER A 270 6.24 6.44 -4.98
N MET A 271 7.03 7.14 -4.17
CA MET A 271 8.45 7.36 -4.43
C MET A 271 9.24 6.05 -4.43
N ILE A 272 8.93 5.12 -3.53
CA ILE A 272 9.55 3.79 -3.50
C ILE A 272 9.22 3.00 -4.77
N TYR A 273 7.97 2.99 -5.21
CA TYR A 273 7.57 2.32 -6.45
C TYR A 273 8.17 2.99 -7.70
N ALA A 274 8.35 4.31 -7.67
CA ALA A 274 9.11 5.05 -8.69
C ALA A 274 10.63 4.85 -8.57
N LYS A 275 11.12 4.00 -7.65
CA LYS A 275 12.52 3.61 -7.45
C LYS A 275 13.44 4.74 -7.02
N LEU A 276 12.93 5.75 -6.34
CA LEU A 276 13.78 6.75 -5.69
C LEU A 276 14.64 6.07 -4.61
N GLN A 277 15.89 6.48 -4.52
CA GLN A 277 16.83 5.91 -3.55
C GLN A 277 16.48 6.35 -2.12
N ALA A 278 16.92 5.55 -1.14
CA ALA A 278 16.61 5.81 0.27
C ALA A 278 17.23 7.11 0.82
N ASP A 279 18.28 7.61 0.17
CA ASP A 279 18.99 8.87 0.46
C ASP A 279 18.54 10.04 -0.42
N ASP A 280 17.55 9.83 -1.31
CA ASP A 280 16.94 10.96 -2.06
C ASP A 280 16.36 11.98 -1.07
N PRO A 281 16.65 13.28 -1.24
CA PRO A 281 16.21 14.30 -0.27
C PRO A 281 14.70 14.31 -0.04
N ARG A 282 13.88 13.95 -1.02
CA ARG A 282 12.42 13.84 -0.91
C ARG A 282 12.02 12.69 0.01
N VAL A 283 12.68 11.53 -0.16
CA VAL A 283 12.46 10.33 0.67
C VAL A 283 12.94 10.54 2.10
N VAL A 284 14.07 11.22 2.28
CA VAL A 284 14.58 11.58 3.61
C VAL A 284 13.60 12.52 4.31
N ALA A 285 13.20 13.61 3.64
CA ALA A 285 12.33 14.64 4.22
C ALA A 285 10.95 14.06 4.64
N VAL A 286 10.34 13.20 3.80
CA VAL A 286 9.04 12.61 4.20
C VAL A 286 9.19 11.64 5.37
N LYS A 287 10.27 10.86 5.46
CA LYS A 287 10.51 9.99 6.63
C LYS A 287 10.70 10.80 7.91
N GLU A 288 11.37 11.93 7.86
CA GLU A 288 11.52 12.85 8.99
C GLU A 288 10.16 13.41 9.42
N TRP A 289 9.34 13.88 8.45
CA TRP A 289 7.98 14.36 8.74
C TRP A 289 7.11 13.29 9.38
N LEU A 290 7.14 12.05 8.85
CA LEU A 290 6.39 10.92 9.37
C LEU A 290 6.83 10.53 10.80
N GLY A 291 8.14 10.58 11.09
CA GLY A 291 8.67 10.33 12.44
C GLY A 291 8.28 11.42 13.44
N LYS A 292 8.15 12.68 12.98
CA LYS A 292 7.69 13.81 13.79
C LYS A 292 6.20 13.71 14.11
N ASN A 293 5.38 13.21 13.18
CA ASN A 293 3.93 13.18 13.28
C ASN A 293 3.37 11.76 13.53
N TYR A 294 4.20 10.84 13.99
CA TYR A 294 3.80 9.45 14.21
C TYR A 294 2.79 9.31 15.36
N THR A 295 1.63 8.72 15.08
CA THR A 295 0.59 8.42 16.08
C THR A 295 -0.34 7.30 15.60
N MET A 296 -0.97 6.59 16.57
CA MET A 296 -2.06 5.63 16.32
C MET A 296 -3.44 6.20 16.68
N ASP A 297 -3.52 7.44 17.13
CA ASP A 297 -4.77 8.00 17.64
C ASP A 297 -5.58 8.73 16.57
N GLU A 298 -4.90 9.25 15.54
CA GLU A 298 -5.52 10.02 14.47
C GLU A 298 -4.71 9.95 13.15
N ASN A 299 -5.32 10.39 12.07
CA ASN A 299 -4.63 10.73 10.83
C ASN A 299 -4.06 12.15 10.99
N PRO A 300 -2.74 12.33 11.19
CA PRO A 300 -2.14 13.63 11.46
C PRO A 300 -2.61 14.72 10.49
N GLY A 301 -3.08 15.83 11.00
CA GLY A 301 -3.66 16.92 10.21
C GLY A 301 -5.11 16.74 9.80
N MET A 302 -5.70 15.53 9.97
CA MET A 302 -7.07 15.20 9.57
C MET A 302 -7.95 14.65 10.72
N GLY A 303 -7.38 14.44 11.91
CA GLY A 303 -8.09 13.83 13.03
C GLY A 303 -8.60 12.43 12.69
N GLN A 304 -9.89 12.17 12.93
CA GLN A 304 -10.50 10.86 12.66
C GLN A 304 -10.90 10.65 11.19
N GLN A 305 -10.73 11.65 10.33
CA GLN A 305 -11.07 11.52 8.91
C GLN A 305 -10.04 10.65 8.19
N GLY A 306 -10.48 9.58 7.56
CA GLY A 306 -9.62 8.65 6.82
C GLY A 306 -8.60 7.92 7.70
N LEU A 307 -8.95 7.62 8.96
CA LEU A 307 -8.05 6.97 9.92
C LEU A 307 -7.66 5.56 9.47
N TYR A 308 -8.58 4.77 8.93
CA TYR A 308 -8.28 3.41 8.48
C TYR A 308 -7.54 3.38 7.14
N TYR A 309 -7.79 4.35 6.27
CA TYR A 309 -6.96 4.59 5.10
C TYR A 309 -5.53 4.99 5.49
N TYR A 310 -5.36 5.82 6.54
CA TYR A 310 -4.05 6.16 7.10
C TYR A 310 -3.31 4.93 7.61
N TYR A 311 -3.95 4.04 8.36
CA TYR A 311 -3.34 2.80 8.84
C TYR A 311 -2.90 1.89 7.69
N GLN A 312 -3.73 1.76 6.66
CA GLN A 312 -3.41 0.97 5.48
C GLN A 312 -2.22 1.55 4.71
N ALA A 313 -2.21 2.86 4.45
CA ALA A 313 -1.11 3.54 3.77
C ALA A 313 0.20 3.44 4.58
N MET A 314 0.13 3.64 5.91
CA MET A 314 1.26 3.48 6.83
C MET A 314 1.87 2.09 6.74
N SER A 315 1.07 1.03 6.87
CA SER A 315 1.56 -0.34 6.86
C SER A 315 2.28 -0.68 5.56
N LYS A 316 1.74 -0.27 4.42
CA LYS A 316 2.34 -0.48 3.10
C LYS A 316 3.63 0.30 2.92
N ALA A 317 3.62 1.59 3.26
CA ALA A 317 4.77 2.46 3.05
C ALA A 317 5.97 2.05 3.91
N LEU A 318 5.75 1.78 5.19
CA LEU A 318 6.82 1.38 6.11
C LEU A 318 7.39 0.00 5.77
N ALA A 319 6.53 -0.94 5.36
CA ALA A 319 6.99 -2.26 4.91
C ALA A 319 7.76 -2.19 3.60
N ALA A 320 7.27 -1.46 2.60
CA ALA A 320 7.94 -1.30 1.31
C ALA A 320 9.27 -0.53 1.43
N ALA A 321 9.35 0.44 2.35
CA ALA A 321 10.59 1.15 2.67
C ALA A 321 11.61 0.30 3.44
N GLY A 322 11.26 -0.93 3.86
CA GLY A 322 12.13 -1.78 4.68
C GLY A 322 12.43 -1.17 6.05
N ILE A 323 11.56 -0.28 6.56
CA ILE A 323 11.75 0.36 7.86
C ILE A 323 11.40 -0.64 8.96
N ASP A 324 12.40 -1.08 9.70
CA ASP A 324 12.18 -1.97 10.83
C ASP A 324 11.61 -1.21 12.03
N LYS A 325 12.26 -0.12 12.41
CA LYS A 325 11.76 0.83 13.42
C LYS A 325 11.80 2.24 12.86
N LEU A 326 10.71 2.99 13.00
CA LEU A 326 10.63 4.36 12.52
C LEU A 326 11.35 5.30 13.51
N PRO A 327 12.38 6.04 13.05
CA PRO A 327 13.01 7.07 13.89
C PRO A 327 12.00 8.19 14.22
N LEU A 328 11.97 8.62 15.48
CA LEU A 328 11.09 9.68 15.96
C LEU A 328 11.87 10.98 16.20
N ALA A 329 11.21 12.12 16.11
CA ALA A 329 11.81 13.43 16.32
C ALA A 329 12.39 13.65 17.73
N ASN A 330 11.91 12.90 18.73
CA ASN A 330 12.43 12.93 20.10
C ASN A 330 13.71 12.09 20.31
N GLY A 331 14.29 11.54 19.25
CA GLY A 331 15.47 10.67 19.28
C GLY A 331 15.18 9.20 19.60
N GLY A 332 13.92 8.85 19.85
CA GLY A 332 13.49 7.47 20.02
C GLY A 332 13.17 6.77 18.69
N THR A 333 12.59 5.57 18.78
CA THR A 333 12.09 4.82 17.62
C THR A 333 10.74 4.21 17.94
N ALA A 334 9.85 4.12 16.95
CA ALA A 334 8.57 3.41 17.05
C ALA A 334 8.69 1.99 16.48
N ASP A 335 8.14 1.03 17.21
CA ASP A 335 7.86 -0.32 16.70
C ASP A 335 6.50 -0.31 16.00
N TRP A 336 6.46 0.28 14.80
CA TRP A 336 5.24 0.51 14.06
C TRP A 336 4.40 -0.75 13.82
N ARG A 337 5.07 -1.93 13.73
CA ARG A 337 4.35 -3.21 13.56
C ARG A 337 3.53 -3.55 14.79
N ASN A 338 4.15 -3.47 15.95
CA ASN A 338 3.47 -3.75 17.21
C ASN A 338 2.42 -2.69 17.54
N ASP A 339 2.74 -1.43 17.35
CA ASP A 339 1.85 -0.30 17.63
C ASP A 339 0.59 -0.36 16.76
N LEU A 340 0.76 -0.56 15.44
CA LEU A 340 -0.35 -0.65 14.50
C LEU A 340 -1.19 -1.91 14.74
N ALA A 341 -0.55 -3.07 14.92
CA ALA A 341 -1.27 -4.31 15.21
C ALA A 341 -2.11 -4.16 16.48
N SER A 342 -1.52 -3.70 17.59
CA SER A 342 -2.21 -3.50 18.86
C SER A 342 -3.38 -2.52 18.74
N SER A 343 -3.17 -1.41 18.02
CA SER A 343 -4.23 -0.44 17.77
C SER A 343 -5.40 -1.04 17.00
N LEU A 344 -5.14 -1.81 15.94
CA LEU A 344 -6.19 -2.42 15.13
C LEU A 344 -6.90 -3.56 15.84
N LEU A 345 -6.16 -4.41 16.58
CA LEU A 345 -6.72 -5.51 17.37
C LEU A 345 -7.68 -5.00 18.43
N SER A 346 -7.33 -3.91 19.13
CA SER A 346 -8.19 -3.30 20.17
C SER A 346 -9.48 -2.69 19.63
N LYS A 347 -9.55 -2.41 18.32
CA LYS A 347 -10.71 -1.79 17.66
C LYS A 347 -11.63 -2.81 16.96
N GLN A 348 -11.28 -4.11 16.96
CA GLN A 348 -12.15 -5.14 16.37
C GLN A 348 -13.44 -5.29 17.16
N ARG A 349 -14.57 -5.25 16.45
CA ARG A 349 -15.90 -5.44 17.05
C ARG A 349 -16.14 -6.93 17.36
N GLU A 350 -17.14 -7.18 18.20
CA GLU A 350 -17.52 -8.55 18.58
C GLU A 350 -17.90 -9.42 17.38
N ASP A 351 -18.51 -8.82 16.34
CA ASP A 351 -18.89 -9.50 15.11
C ASP A 351 -17.70 -9.79 14.18
N GLY A 352 -16.50 -9.31 14.49
CA GLY A 352 -15.29 -9.47 13.70
C GLY A 352 -14.98 -8.31 12.75
N SER A 353 -15.88 -7.35 12.59
CA SER A 353 -15.71 -6.19 11.70
C SER A 353 -14.98 -5.02 12.35
N TRP A 354 -14.68 -4.00 11.53
CA TRP A 354 -14.23 -2.69 11.96
C TRP A 354 -15.07 -1.60 11.28
N VAL A 355 -15.17 -0.45 11.93
CA VAL A 355 -15.86 0.72 11.40
C VAL A 355 -15.27 1.98 12.02
N ASN A 356 -15.23 3.08 11.27
CA ASN A 356 -14.92 4.40 11.81
C ASN A 356 -16.22 5.13 12.16
N ALA A 357 -16.28 5.77 13.32
CA ALA A 357 -17.40 6.65 13.67
C ALA A 357 -17.46 7.91 12.79
N ASN A 358 -16.34 8.31 12.18
CA ASN A 358 -16.28 9.39 11.21
C ASN A 358 -16.59 8.85 9.80
N ALA A 359 -17.70 9.33 9.22
CA ALA A 359 -18.20 8.84 7.92
C ALA A 359 -17.46 9.43 6.69
N ARG A 360 -16.49 10.34 6.90
CA ARG A 360 -15.76 10.94 5.79
C ARG A 360 -15.06 9.85 4.96
N TRP A 361 -15.10 10.00 3.64
CA TRP A 361 -14.56 9.04 2.68
C TRP A 361 -15.08 7.60 2.87
N MET A 362 -16.37 7.48 3.24
CA MET A 362 -17.08 6.21 3.39
C MET A 362 -16.56 5.31 4.53
N GLU A 363 -15.73 5.79 5.46
CA GLU A 363 -15.22 4.96 6.57
C GLU A 363 -16.30 4.57 7.61
N SER A 364 -17.56 4.97 7.42
CA SER A 364 -18.70 4.35 8.11
C SER A 364 -19.21 3.06 7.45
N ASP A 365 -18.71 2.72 6.25
CA ASP A 365 -19.03 1.43 5.61
C ASP A 365 -18.13 0.33 6.22
N PRO A 366 -18.71 -0.67 6.88
CA PRO A 366 -17.93 -1.70 7.54
C PRO A 366 -17.20 -2.63 6.56
N VAL A 367 -17.66 -2.78 5.30
CA VAL A 367 -16.92 -3.56 4.29
C VAL A 367 -15.62 -2.88 3.94
N LEU A 368 -15.67 -1.56 3.69
CA LEU A 368 -14.47 -0.76 3.40
C LEU A 368 -13.45 -0.85 4.54
N VAL A 369 -13.91 -0.52 5.76
CA VAL A 369 -13.00 -0.42 6.91
C VAL A 369 -12.48 -1.77 7.35
N THR A 370 -13.30 -2.82 7.31
CA THR A 370 -12.85 -4.19 7.60
C THR A 370 -11.79 -4.63 6.59
N SER A 371 -11.99 -4.37 5.31
CA SER A 371 -11.01 -4.71 4.26
C SER A 371 -9.70 -3.94 4.45
N TYR A 372 -9.74 -2.63 4.69
CA TYR A 372 -8.53 -1.83 4.97
C TYR A 372 -7.76 -2.35 6.19
N THR A 373 -8.49 -2.69 7.26
CA THR A 373 -7.88 -3.20 8.49
C THR A 373 -7.23 -4.56 8.30
N ILE A 374 -7.93 -5.50 7.65
CA ILE A 374 -7.37 -6.83 7.34
C ILE A 374 -6.11 -6.69 6.50
N MET A 375 -6.15 -5.87 5.43
CA MET A 375 -4.98 -5.63 4.58
C MET A 375 -3.82 -5.01 5.35
N ALA A 376 -4.08 -4.08 6.28
CA ALA A 376 -3.04 -3.50 7.14
C ALA A 376 -2.44 -4.55 8.09
N LEU A 377 -3.26 -5.38 8.74
CA LEU A 377 -2.80 -6.49 9.59
C LEU A 377 -2.01 -7.53 8.78
N GLN A 378 -2.44 -7.86 7.57
CA GLN A 378 -1.71 -8.76 6.67
C GLN A 378 -0.36 -8.16 6.27
N GLN A 379 -0.29 -6.86 6.00
CA GLN A 379 0.96 -6.19 5.68
C GLN A 379 1.94 -6.22 6.86
N VAL A 380 1.47 -5.94 8.07
CA VAL A 380 2.27 -6.13 9.29
C VAL A 380 2.71 -7.58 9.41
N TYR A 381 1.78 -8.53 9.32
CA TYR A 381 2.03 -9.96 9.47
C TYR A 381 3.10 -10.46 8.48
N TYR A 382 3.05 -10.06 7.21
CA TYR A 382 4.01 -10.48 6.18
C TYR A 382 5.35 -9.75 6.25
N SER A 383 5.44 -8.59 6.91
CA SER A 383 6.67 -7.81 7.07
C SER A 383 7.49 -8.18 8.31
N ILE A 384 7.01 -9.09 9.17
CA ILE A 384 7.75 -9.51 10.36
C ILE A 384 8.98 -10.34 9.95
N PRO A 385 10.19 -9.97 10.43
CA PRO A 385 11.41 -10.71 10.13
C PRO A 385 11.40 -12.15 10.67
N GLY A 386 12.08 -13.07 9.98
CA GLY A 386 12.27 -14.45 10.48
C GLY A 386 11.07 -15.35 10.34
N LYS A 387 10.16 -15.09 9.41
CA LYS A 387 9.14 -16.07 9.01
C LYS A 387 9.77 -17.29 8.35
N PRO A 388 9.30 -18.52 8.67
CA PRO A 388 9.69 -19.72 7.97
C PRO A 388 9.25 -19.72 6.51
#